data_216a6fd9051a1bc6ed09cf20904f1f70
#
_entry.id   216a6fd9051a1bc6ed09cf20904f1f70
#
_cell.length_a   1.000
_cell.length_b   1.000
_cell.length_c   1.000
_cell.angle_alpha   90.00
_cell.angle_beta   90.00
_cell.angle_gamma   90.00
#
_symmetry.space_group_name_H-M   'P 1'
#
loop_
_entity.id
_entity.type
_entity.pdbx_description
1 polymer ?
#
loop_
_entity_poly.entity_id
_entity_poly.type
_entity_poly.pdbx_seq_one_letter_code
_entity_poly.pdbx_strand_id
1 'polypeptide(L)'
;MESLTKKNNSKQIFFITAMLTVAAMVISFGSTVFADNGDEVASFRTMNTAIVKGSENVPRISLKEFVKNIGKDTGVYKMFFADTTANEESDVVAEENVISAETTETVAHAPANDFDASNVKGWQKLIMLAIGFLIVYLGAAKGFEPLLLIPIGFGTILVNIPGAGMGDAPHGMLHIIYNAGVGNEFFPMLIFMGIGAMTDFGPLIANPKTALLGGAAQLGIFFTLFGVALMNLIPGMDYNMLQACAIAIIGGADGPTSIYVSGKLAPEMMAVIAVAAYSYMALVPMIQPPIMKLLTTKKERLIKMEQLREVSKTEKILFPLVLLVITLLFLPPAAPLIGMLAFGNFIKELGTVERLSKTVQNEMMNIVSILLSLGVGSQMTPEKIMRAESLGIIVLGLVAFIIASAGGILMAKLMNLFLKKKINPIIGSAGVSAVPMAARVSNKVGLEEDPSNFLLMHAMGPNVAGVIGTAIAAGVFISTYGH
;
A
#
# COMPACT_ATOMS: atom_id res chain seq x y z
N MET A 1 -34.70 -9.18 6.87
CA MET A 1 -34.00 -8.19 6.05
C MET A 1 -34.01 -6.77 6.65
N GLU A 2 -35.11 -6.32 7.27
CA GLU A 2 -35.17 -4.98 7.90
C GLU A 2 -34.21 -4.76 9.11
N SER A 3 -33.88 -5.82 9.86
CA SER A 3 -32.97 -5.70 11.02
C SER A 3 -31.50 -5.47 10.63
N LEU A 4 -31.08 -5.92 9.45
CA LEU A 4 -29.70 -5.75 8.94
C LEU A 4 -29.47 -4.36 8.33
N THR A 5 -30.49 -3.77 7.71
CA THR A 5 -30.42 -2.39 7.18
C THR A 5 -30.41 -1.36 8.31
N LYS A 6 -31.14 -1.59 9.39
CA LYS A 6 -31.17 -0.70 10.56
C LYS A 6 -29.83 -0.68 11.33
N LYS A 7 -29.14 -1.84 11.41
CA LYS A 7 -27.85 -1.98 12.08
C LYS A 7 -26.70 -1.34 11.28
N ASN A 8 -26.84 -1.28 9.94
CA ASN A 8 -25.84 -0.65 9.07
C ASN A 8 -25.95 0.89 9.11
N ASN A 9 -27.18 1.42 9.18
CA ASN A 9 -27.43 2.86 9.31
C ASN A 9 -26.92 3.42 10.64
N SER A 10 -27.06 2.67 11.76
CA SER A 10 -26.59 3.13 13.07
C SER A 10 -25.08 3.26 13.13
N LYS A 11 -24.32 2.38 12.48
CA LYS A 11 -22.84 2.48 12.39
C LYS A 11 -22.39 3.64 11.51
N GLN A 12 -23.11 3.93 10.42
CA GLN A 12 -22.82 5.09 9.57
C GLN A 12 -23.12 6.39 10.31
N ILE A 13 -24.21 6.48 11.02
CA ILE A 13 -24.58 7.65 11.83
C ILE A 13 -23.57 7.85 12.94
N PHE A 14 -23.15 6.79 13.65
CA PHE A 14 -22.13 6.88 14.70
C PHE A 14 -20.79 7.44 14.16
N PHE A 15 -20.34 6.96 12.97
CA PHE A 15 -19.07 7.40 12.39
C PHE A 15 -19.13 8.85 11.90
N ILE A 16 -20.25 9.26 11.29
CA ILE A 16 -20.47 10.65 10.87
C ILE A 16 -20.58 11.57 12.09
N THR A 17 -21.28 11.12 13.15
CA THR A 17 -21.41 11.89 14.39
C THR A 17 -20.06 12.03 15.10
N ALA A 18 -19.25 10.97 15.17
CA ALA A 18 -17.90 11.02 15.74
C ALA A 18 -16.99 11.98 14.95
N MET A 19 -17.06 11.96 13.62
CA MET A 19 -16.31 12.86 12.74
C MET A 19 -16.73 14.33 12.90
N LEU A 20 -18.03 14.58 13.03
CA LEU A 20 -18.59 15.91 13.29
C LEU A 20 -18.25 16.39 14.71
N THR A 21 -18.22 15.50 15.69
CA THR A 21 -17.85 15.83 17.08
C THR A 21 -16.37 16.22 17.18
N VAL A 22 -15.48 15.49 16.50
CA VAL A 22 -14.06 15.84 16.41
C VAL A 22 -13.87 17.18 15.70
N ALA A 23 -14.57 17.42 14.58
CA ALA A 23 -14.53 18.70 13.88
C ALA A 23 -15.07 19.85 14.75
N ALA A 24 -16.16 19.63 15.49
CA ALA A 24 -16.73 20.60 16.41
C ALA A 24 -15.81 20.87 17.63
N MET A 25 -15.13 19.85 18.19
CA MET A 25 -14.11 20.03 19.22
C MET A 25 -12.93 20.86 18.72
N VAL A 26 -12.43 20.60 17.51
CA VAL A 26 -11.33 21.36 16.91
C VAL A 26 -11.74 22.83 16.70
N ILE A 27 -12.96 23.08 16.24
CA ILE A 27 -13.50 24.44 16.03
C ILE A 27 -13.75 25.14 17.38
N SER A 28 -14.32 24.43 18.37
CA SER A 28 -14.60 24.98 19.69
C SER A 28 -13.33 25.29 20.49
N PHE A 29 -12.28 24.43 20.37
CA PHE A 29 -10.98 24.68 21.00
C PHE A 29 -10.28 25.91 20.37
N GLY A 30 -10.37 26.06 19.05
CA GLY A 30 -9.86 27.23 18.34
C GLY A 30 -10.55 28.53 18.79
N SER A 31 -11.87 28.54 18.98
CA SER A 31 -12.62 29.72 19.38
C SER A 31 -12.40 30.14 20.85
N THR A 32 -12.13 29.19 21.77
CA THR A 32 -11.83 29.49 23.17
C THR A 32 -10.40 30.00 23.41
N VAL A 33 -9.46 29.63 22.54
CA VAL A 33 -8.07 30.11 22.64
C VAL A 33 -7.90 31.54 22.10
N PHE A 34 -8.83 32.01 21.24
CA PHE A 34 -8.76 33.33 20.63
C PHE A 34 -9.73 34.38 21.20
N ALA A 35 -10.53 34.04 22.22
CA ALA A 35 -11.33 35.03 22.94
C ALA A 35 -10.43 35.72 23.97
N ASP A 36 -9.97 36.90 23.60
CA ASP A 36 -9.21 37.81 24.45
C ASP A 36 -10.16 38.39 25.53
N ASN A 37 -10.10 37.88 26.74
CA ASN A 37 -10.75 38.44 27.91
C ASN A 37 -9.71 38.78 28.96
N GLY A 38 -9.37 40.07 29.03
CA GLY A 38 -8.28 40.65 29.80
C GLY A 38 -8.47 40.82 31.32
N ASP A 39 -9.45 40.17 31.98
CA ASP A 39 -9.78 40.54 33.38
C ASP A 39 -9.71 39.45 34.46
N GLU A 40 -9.26 38.22 34.18
CA GLU A 40 -9.14 37.14 35.21
C GLU A 40 -7.74 36.84 35.75
N VAL A 41 -6.72 37.61 35.40
CA VAL A 41 -5.32 37.33 35.81
C VAL A 41 -4.97 37.81 37.22
N ALA A 42 -5.88 38.48 37.94
CA ALA A 42 -5.56 39.08 39.26
C ALA A 42 -5.57 38.11 40.44
N SER A 43 -6.21 36.95 40.35
CA SER A 43 -6.39 36.03 41.51
C SER A 43 -5.26 34.99 41.70
N PHE A 44 -4.39 34.79 40.73
CA PHE A 44 -3.30 33.80 40.82
C PHE A 44 -1.96 34.33 41.33
N ARG A 45 -1.88 35.61 41.74
CA ARG A 45 -0.62 36.26 42.16
C ARG A 45 -0.16 35.89 43.57
N THR A 46 -1.00 35.30 44.40
CA THR A 46 -0.71 35.06 45.84
C THR A 46 -0.24 33.65 46.16
N MET A 47 -0.23 32.72 45.23
CA MET A 47 0.13 31.31 45.51
C MET A 47 1.57 30.92 45.16
N ASN A 48 2.34 31.78 44.53
CA ASN A 48 3.66 31.41 43.93
C ASN A 48 4.90 31.88 44.75
N THR A 49 4.77 32.30 45.99
CA THR A 49 5.91 32.78 46.81
C THR A 49 6.52 31.73 47.77
N ALA A 50 5.99 30.49 47.80
CA ALA A 50 6.38 29.51 48.82
C ALA A 50 7.29 28.34 48.37
N ILE A 51 7.54 28.13 47.06
CA ILE A 51 8.23 26.89 46.61
C ILE A 51 9.42 27.17 45.67
N VAL A 52 10.27 28.15 45.88
CA VAL A 52 11.57 28.15 45.17
C VAL A 52 12.64 28.84 46.06
N LYS A 53 13.21 28.11 46.98
CA LYS A 53 14.58 28.30 47.39
C LYS A 53 15.36 27.04 47.02
N GLY A 54 16.10 27.11 45.94
CA GLY A 54 17.07 26.08 45.54
C GLY A 54 17.01 25.63 44.10
N SER A 55 17.29 26.49 43.14
CA SER A 55 18.05 26.16 41.95
C SER A 55 18.30 27.47 41.16
N GLU A 56 19.53 27.91 41.15
CA GLU A 56 20.01 28.95 40.25
C GLU A 56 20.02 28.39 38.83
N ASN A 57 19.49 29.20 37.86
CA ASN A 57 19.55 29.00 36.42
C ASN A 57 18.47 28.13 35.73
N VAL A 58 17.21 28.27 36.11
CA VAL A 58 16.13 27.92 35.19
C VAL A 58 15.45 29.20 34.72
N PRO A 59 15.35 29.51 33.42
CA PRO A 59 14.67 30.70 32.93
C PRO A 59 13.21 30.66 33.36
N ARG A 60 12.74 31.71 34.03
CA ARG A 60 11.34 31.83 34.45
C ARG A 60 10.46 32.07 33.24
N ILE A 61 9.81 31.06 32.77
CA ILE A 61 8.81 31.20 31.68
C ILE A 61 7.60 31.92 32.27
N SER A 62 7.23 33.05 31.69
CA SER A 62 5.98 33.77 32.02
C SER A 62 4.79 32.87 31.61
N LEU A 63 3.74 32.78 32.42
CA LEU A 63 2.53 32.03 32.11
C LEU A 63 1.92 32.48 30.77
N LYS A 64 2.05 33.78 30.44
CA LYS A 64 1.60 34.36 29.18
C LYS A 64 2.43 33.83 27.99
N GLU A 65 3.75 33.68 28.15
CA GLU A 65 4.63 33.07 27.13
C GLU A 65 4.38 31.57 27.01
N PHE A 66 4.14 30.87 28.10
CA PHE A 66 3.80 29.46 28.12
C PHE A 66 2.48 29.19 27.37
N VAL A 67 1.41 29.94 27.65
CA VAL A 67 0.12 29.81 26.96
C VAL A 67 0.24 30.22 25.47
N LYS A 68 1.03 31.27 25.18
CA LYS A 68 1.31 31.69 23.79
C LYS A 68 2.08 30.63 23.01
N ASN A 69 3.06 29.98 23.65
CA ASN A 69 3.85 28.93 23.04
C ASN A 69 3.03 27.65 22.84
N ILE A 70 2.21 27.24 23.85
CA ILE A 70 1.25 26.14 23.66
C ILE A 70 0.31 26.42 22.49
N GLY A 71 -0.22 27.66 22.38
CA GLY A 71 -1.09 28.05 21.27
C GLY A 71 -0.39 27.92 19.91
N LYS A 72 0.88 28.35 19.82
CA LYS A 72 1.69 28.24 18.60
C LYS A 72 2.08 26.80 18.26
N ASP A 73 2.21 25.95 19.26
CA ASP A 73 2.56 24.52 19.07
C ASP A 73 1.37 23.64 18.72
N THR A 74 0.15 24.17 18.76
CA THR A 74 -1.03 23.40 18.32
C THR A 74 -0.96 23.10 16.83
N GLY A 75 -1.37 21.89 16.45
CA GLY A 75 -1.48 21.50 15.04
C GLY A 75 -2.38 22.43 14.21
N VAL A 76 -3.40 23.01 14.85
CA VAL A 76 -4.29 23.99 14.22
C VAL A 76 -3.56 25.28 13.89
N TYR A 77 -2.76 25.83 14.82
CA TYR A 77 -1.98 27.04 14.56
C TYR A 77 -0.94 26.79 13.45
N LYS A 78 -0.21 25.67 13.52
CA LYS A 78 0.78 25.28 12.52
C LYS A 78 0.14 25.04 11.14
N MET A 79 -1.11 24.59 11.09
CA MET A 79 -1.84 24.36 9.84
C MET A 79 -2.24 25.66 9.12
N PHE A 80 -2.60 26.70 9.85
CA PHE A 80 -3.13 27.95 9.28
C PHE A 80 -2.17 29.12 9.29
N PHE A 81 -1.15 29.12 10.17
CA PHE A 81 -0.31 30.28 10.45
C PHE A 81 1.20 30.04 10.33
N ALA A 82 1.66 28.81 10.00
CA ALA A 82 3.09 28.49 9.95
C ALA A 82 3.88 29.20 8.82
N ASP A 83 3.18 29.73 7.81
CA ASP A 83 3.83 30.40 6.67
C ASP A 83 4.49 31.75 7.00
N THR A 84 4.36 32.28 8.24
CA THR A 84 4.80 33.63 8.56
C THR A 84 6.07 33.71 9.43
N THR A 85 6.63 32.58 9.91
CA THR A 85 7.73 32.62 10.91
C THR A 85 8.97 31.82 10.53
N ALA A 86 9.08 31.26 9.32
CA ALA A 86 10.21 30.43 8.91
C ALA A 86 11.50 31.21 8.58
N ASN A 87 11.49 32.55 8.61
CA ASN A 87 12.65 33.37 8.19
C ASN A 87 13.47 33.98 9.36
N GLU A 88 13.22 33.67 10.61
CA GLU A 88 13.96 34.33 11.72
C GLU A 88 14.86 33.40 12.55
N GLU A 89 14.89 32.09 12.36
CA GLU A 89 15.71 31.18 13.18
C GLU A 89 16.80 30.38 12.46
N SER A 90 17.08 30.67 11.17
CA SER A 90 18.12 29.90 10.42
C SER A 90 19.54 30.52 10.49
N ASP A 91 19.77 31.62 11.19
CA ASP A 91 21.08 32.32 11.15
C ASP A 91 22.00 32.09 12.34
N VAL A 92 21.75 31.15 13.26
CA VAL A 92 22.57 31.02 14.49
C VAL A 92 23.31 29.68 14.65
N VAL A 93 23.20 28.70 13.76
CA VAL A 93 23.98 27.45 13.90
C VAL A 93 24.63 27.05 12.58
N ALA A 94 25.59 27.82 12.11
CA ALA A 94 26.45 27.46 11.00
C ALA A 94 27.91 27.87 11.25
N GLU A 95 28.48 27.52 12.40
CA GLU A 95 29.93 27.47 12.62
C GLU A 95 30.25 26.40 13.66
N GLU A 96 30.68 25.26 13.21
CA GLU A 96 31.61 24.28 13.77
C GLU A 96 31.30 22.88 13.24
N ASN A 97 32.02 22.49 12.21
CA ASN A 97 32.69 21.20 12.09
C ASN A 97 33.06 20.92 10.61
N VAL A 98 34.19 21.49 10.22
CA VAL A 98 34.94 21.04 9.04
C VAL A 98 36.07 20.14 9.54
N ILE A 99 35.88 18.82 9.47
CA ILE A 99 37.02 17.88 9.37
C ILE A 99 36.56 16.67 8.51
N SER A 100 37.16 16.64 7.33
CA SER A 100 37.62 15.51 6.49
C SER A 100 36.86 14.18 6.50
N ALA A 101 36.32 13.82 5.32
CA ALA A 101 36.55 12.51 4.72
C ALA A 101 36.40 12.61 3.20
N GLU A 102 37.52 12.40 2.51
CA GLU A 102 37.63 12.24 1.06
C GLU A 102 36.92 10.94 0.59
N THR A 103 36.54 11.02 -0.70
CA THR A 103 36.21 9.92 -1.61
C THR A 103 34.96 9.10 -1.33
N THR A 104 33.87 9.47 -2.02
CA THR A 104 32.96 8.49 -2.59
C THR A 104 32.44 9.02 -3.94
N GLU A 105 32.47 8.15 -4.92
CA GLU A 105 32.16 8.41 -6.33
C GLU A 105 30.82 9.08 -6.55
N THR A 106 30.83 10.09 -7.40
CA THR A 106 29.65 10.81 -7.90
C THR A 106 28.80 9.89 -8.75
N VAL A 107 27.74 9.34 -8.17
CA VAL A 107 26.58 8.89 -8.94
C VAL A 107 25.81 10.15 -9.35
N ALA A 108 25.75 10.40 -10.64
CA ALA A 108 25.05 11.53 -11.22
C ALA A 108 23.57 11.48 -10.82
N HIS A 109 23.15 12.32 -9.90
CA HIS A 109 21.73 12.58 -9.62
C HIS A 109 21.16 13.36 -10.80
N ALA A 110 20.14 12.78 -11.45
CA ALA A 110 19.26 13.53 -12.34
C ALA A 110 18.65 14.71 -11.55
N PRO A 111 18.41 15.88 -12.18
CA PRO A 111 17.91 17.05 -11.49
C PRO A 111 16.55 16.73 -10.87
N ALA A 112 16.50 16.67 -9.55
CA ALA A 112 15.27 16.69 -8.79
C ALA A 112 14.59 18.02 -9.10
N ASN A 113 13.43 17.99 -9.74
CA ASN A 113 12.55 19.16 -9.83
C ASN A 113 12.22 19.57 -8.40
N ASP A 114 12.76 20.70 -7.97
CA ASP A 114 12.63 21.25 -6.63
C ASP A 114 11.17 21.53 -6.28
N PHE A 115 10.50 20.52 -5.73
CA PHE A 115 9.31 20.76 -4.91
C PHE A 115 9.85 21.02 -3.50
N ASP A 116 10.04 22.29 -3.19
CA ASP A 116 10.54 22.75 -1.91
C ASP A 116 9.59 22.30 -0.78
N ALA A 117 10.08 21.43 0.10
CA ALA A 117 9.31 20.92 1.25
C ALA A 117 8.88 22.06 2.20
N SER A 118 9.55 23.22 2.12
CA SER A 118 9.20 24.45 2.85
C SER A 118 7.90 25.09 2.38
N ASN A 119 7.34 24.69 1.22
CA ASN A 119 6.20 25.34 0.57
C ASN A 119 4.87 24.57 0.69
N VAL A 120 4.79 23.56 1.58
CA VAL A 120 3.52 22.82 1.80
C VAL A 120 2.52 23.65 2.56
N LYS A 121 1.49 24.07 1.85
CA LYS A 121 0.39 24.85 2.43
C LYS A 121 -0.47 24.00 3.36
N GLY A 122 -0.91 24.55 4.48
CA GLY A 122 -1.72 23.81 5.47
C GLY A 122 -2.99 23.14 4.91
N TRP A 123 -3.62 23.72 3.86
CA TRP A 123 -4.77 23.11 3.19
C TRP A 123 -4.43 21.78 2.47
N GLN A 124 -3.19 21.61 2.00
CA GLN A 124 -2.76 20.36 1.37
C GLN A 124 -2.68 19.23 2.39
N LYS A 125 -2.20 19.53 3.62
CA LYS A 125 -2.23 18.56 4.73
C LYS A 125 -3.67 18.22 5.13
N LEU A 126 -4.61 19.18 5.09
CA LEU A 126 -6.03 18.90 5.32
C LEU A 126 -6.62 17.94 4.29
N ILE A 127 -6.27 18.07 3.02
CA ILE A 127 -6.69 17.11 1.98
C ILE A 127 -6.14 15.73 2.29
N MET A 128 -4.86 15.62 2.66
CA MET A 128 -4.28 14.31 2.99
C MET A 128 -4.91 13.70 4.24
N LEU A 129 -5.26 14.49 5.24
CA LEU A 129 -6.05 14.03 6.39
C LEU A 129 -7.42 13.50 5.96
N ALA A 130 -8.13 14.23 5.10
CA ALA A 130 -9.42 13.79 4.57
C ALA A 130 -9.29 12.48 3.77
N ILE A 131 -8.23 12.33 2.96
CA ILE A 131 -7.90 11.09 2.25
C ILE A 131 -7.62 9.96 3.24
N GLY A 132 -6.83 10.20 4.30
CA GLY A 132 -6.57 9.22 5.35
C GLY A 132 -7.85 8.72 6.03
N PHE A 133 -8.76 9.62 6.42
CA PHE A 133 -10.07 9.26 6.98
C PHE A 133 -10.95 8.51 5.97
N LEU A 134 -10.92 8.88 4.70
CA LEU A 134 -11.64 8.16 3.65
C LEU A 134 -11.13 6.73 3.51
N ILE A 135 -9.82 6.52 3.52
CA ILE A 135 -9.20 5.18 3.45
C ILE A 135 -9.62 4.34 4.66
N VAL A 136 -9.56 4.90 5.87
CA VAL A 136 -10.04 4.22 7.10
C VAL A 136 -11.52 3.86 6.97
N TYR A 137 -12.36 4.77 6.47
CA TYR A 137 -13.78 4.51 6.26
C TYR A 137 -14.02 3.37 5.26
N LEU A 138 -13.28 3.33 4.15
CA LEU A 138 -13.38 2.25 3.16
C LEU A 138 -12.99 0.90 3.77
N GLY A 139 -11.93 0.85 4.57
CA GLY A 139 -11.54 -0.37 5.28
C GLY A 139 -12.55 -0.79 6.35
N ALA A 140 -12.93 0.12 7.25
CA ALA A 140 -13.72 -0.20 8.42
C ALA A 140 -15.22 -0.38 8.12
N ALA A 141 -15.82 0.51 7.30
CA ALA A 141 -17.26 0.51 7.04
C ALA A 141 -17.65 -0.27 5.79
N LYS A 142 -16.81 -0.29 4.75
CA LYS A 142 -17.07 -1.02 3.51
C LYS A 142 -16.42 -2.40 3.48
N GLY A 143 -15.49 -2.68 4.41
CA GLY A 143 -14.81 -3.96 4.52
C GLY A 143 -13.83 -4.23 3.36
N PHE A 144 -13.34 -3.17 2.71
CA PHE A 144 -12.33 -3.29 1.66
C PHE A 144 -10.97 -3.52 2.30
N GLU A 145 -10.50 -4.74 2.29
CA GLU A 145 -9.22 -5.21 2.83
C GLU A 145 -8.81 -4.47 4.12
N PRO A 146 -9.54 -4.69 5.24
CA PRO A 146 -9.33 -3.92 6.47
C PRO A 146 -7.91 -4.01 7.03
N LEU A 147 -7.23 -5.15 6.81
CA LEU A 147 -5.86 -5.39 7.31
C LEU A 147 -4.83 -4.45 6.68
N LEU A 148 -5.09 -3.95 5.47
CA LEU A 148 -4.20 -3.02 4.78
C LEU A 148 -4.71 -1.58 4.87
N LEU A 149 -5.99 -1.33 4.51
CA LEU A 149 -6.51 0.03 4.42
C LEU A 149 -6.54 0.77 5.75
N ILE A 150 -6.89 0.08 6.84
CA ILE A 150 -6.98 0.75 8.15
C ILE A 150 -5.59 1.26 8.58
N PRO A 151 -4.51 0.46 8.62
CA PRO A 151 -3.21 0.97 9.00
C PRO A 151 -2.63 1.97 7.98
N ILE A 152 -2.87 1.81 6.65
CA ILE A 152 -2.47 2.82 5.64
C ILE A 152 -3.13 4.16 5.96
N GLY A 153 -4.45 4.17 6.18
CA GLY A 153 -5.17 5.39 6.51
C GLY A 153 -4.70 6.04 7.81
N PHE A 154 -4.43 5.24 8.85
CA PHE A 154 -3.86 5.75 10.11
C PHE A 154 -2.45 6.31 9.90
N GLY A 155 -1.57 5.64 9.17
CA GLY A 155 -0.25 6.15 8.81
C GLY A 155 -0.35 7.49 8.06
N THR A 156 -1.29 7.59 7.11
CA THR A 156 -1.58 8.83 6.38
C THR A 156 -2.07 9.94 7.30
N ILE A 157 -2.97 9.66 8.24
CA ILE A 157 -3.45 10.65 9.20
C ILE A 157 -2.28 11.14 10.07
N LEU A 158 -1.56 10.21 10.70
CA LEU A 158 -0.50 10.53 11.66
C LEU A 158 0.64 11.35 11.04
N VAL A 159 1.06 11.05 9.81
CA VAL A 159 2.16 11.78 9.14
C VAL A 159 1.75 13.19 8.74
N ASN A 160 0.44 13.42 8.49
CA ASN A 160 -0.06 14.72 8.05
C ASN A 160 -0.57 15.61 9.20
N ILE A 161 -0.48 15.17 10.46
CA ILE A 161 -0.77 16.04 11.62
C ILE A 161 0.35 17.07 11.76
N PRO A 162 0.06 18.37 11.59
CA PRO A 162 1.09 19.40 11.67
C PRO A 162 1.75 19.45 13.04
N GLY A 163 3.07 19.43 13.06
CA GLY A 163 3.86 19.50 14.30
C GLY A 163 3.93 18.22 15.12
N ALA A 164 3.38 17.09 14.63
CA ALA A 164 3.47 15.82 15.33
C ALA A 164 4.83 15.12 15.17
N GLY A 165 5.63 15.48 14.14
CA GLY A 165 6.96 14.90 13.93
C GLY A 165 6.98 13.39 13.66
N MET A 166 5.82 12.79 13.37
CA MET A 166 5.70 11.33 13.27
C MET A 166 6.47 10.73 12.09
N GLY A 167 6.63 11.51 10.99
CA GLY A 167 7.40 11.12 9.80
C GLY A 167 8.82 11.67 9.76
N ASP A 168 9.22 12.51 10.73
CA ASP A 168 10.46 13.26 10.66
C ASP A 168 11.69 12.37 10.93
N ALA A 169 12.71 12.51 10.10
CA ALA A 169 13.98 11.84 10.31
C ALA A 169 14.76 12.51 11.45
N PRO A 170 15.54 11.77 12.23
CA PRO A 170 15.63 10.30 12.29
C PRO A 170 14.69 9.68 13.33
N HIS A 171 13.98 10.48 14.15
CA HIS A 171 13.31 10.03 15.38
C HIS A 171 11.81 9.81 15.24
N GLY A 172 11.17 10.24 14.14
CA GLY A 172 9.74 10.01 13.92
C GLY A 172 9.39 8.53 13.94
N MET A 173 8.38 8.13 14.70
CA MET A 173 7.99 6.72 14.85
C MET A 173 7.68 6.08 13.48
N LEU A 174 6.97 6.78 12.60
CA LEU A 174 6.63 6.27 11.27
C LEU A 174 7.86 6.20 10.35
N HIS A 175 8.82 7.14 10.50
CA HIS A 175 10.10 7.08 9.80
C HIS A 175 10.91 5.83 10.21
N ILE A 176 10.96 5.53 11.50
CA ILE A 176 11.62 4.32 12.02
C ILE A 176 10.96 3.06 11.46
N ILE A 177 9.61 2.97 11.49
CA ILE A 177 8.86 1.81 10.94
C ILE A 177 9.14 1.65 9.46
N TYR A 178 9.13 2.75 8.69
CA TYR A 178 9.41 2.72 7.25
C TYR A 178 10.81 2.17 6.97
N ASN A 179 11.84 2.68 7.63
CA ASN A 179 13.22 2.26 7.43
C ASN A 179 13.51 0.86 7.98
N ALA A 180 12.77 0.42 9.02
CA ALA A 180 12.95 -0.91 9.60
C ALA A 180 12.57 -2.05 8.66
N GLY A 181 11.69 -1.80 7.67
CA GLY A 181 11.27 -2.91 6.84
C GLY A 181 10.60 -2.60 5.51
N VAL A 182 10.19 -1.35 5.27
CA VAL A 182 9.65 -0.95 3.95
C VAL A 182 10.78 -0.49 3.06
N GLY A 183 11.56 0.47 3.52
CA GLY A 183 12.66 1.07 2.76
C GLY A 183 13.82 0.12 2.46
N ASN A 184 14.02 -0.90 3.28
CA ASN A 184 15.03 -1.96 3.08
C ASN A 184 14.43 -3.26 2.48
N GLU A 185 13.16 -3.23 2.04
CA GLU A 185 12.46 -4.33 1.38
C GLU A 185 12.20 -5.58 2.26
N PHE A 186 12.50 -5.54 3.57
CA PHE A 186 12.40 -6.70 4.46
C PHE A 186 10.94 -7.15 4.68
N PHE A 187 10.02 -6.22 4.93
CA PHE A 187 8.60 -6.56 5.12
C PHE A 187 7.97 -7.18 3.88
N PRO A 188 8.20 -6.68 2.66
CA PRO A 188 7.75 -7.35 1.43
C PRO A 188 8.16 -8.82 1.33
N MET A 189 9.40 -9.15 1.71
CA MET A 189 9.87 -10.55 1.70
C MET A 189 9.10 -11.42 2.70
N LEU A 190 8.84 -10.92 3.91
CA LEU A 190 8.04 -11.63 4.91
C LEU A 190 6.59 -11.81 4.46
N ILE A 191 6.02 -10.80 3.77
CA ILE A 191 4.68 -10.93 3.17
C ILE A 191 4.67 -12.04 2.12
N PHE A 192 5.68 -12.14 1.25
CA PHE A 192 5.80 -13.24 0.28
C PHE A 192 5.86 -14.62 0.95
N MET A 193 6.59 -14.75 2.04
CA MET A 193 6.61 -15.99 2.84
C MET A 193 5.23 -16.32 3.39
N GLY A 194 4.51 -15.33 3.92
CA GLY A 194 3.14 -15.48 4.42
C GLY A 194 2.15 -15.87 3.31
N ILE A 195 2.23 -15.20 2.15
CA ILE A 195 1.43 -15.53 0.97
C ILE A 195 1.70 -16.98 0.55
N GLY A 196 2.97 -17.42 0.52
CA GLY A 196 3.35 -18.79 0.24
C GLY A 196 2.70 -19.79 1.21
N ALA A 197 2.76 -19.49 2.50
CA ALA A 197 2.17 -20.33 3.55
C ALA A 197 0.63 -20.37 3.51
N MET A 198 -0.03 -19.32 3.03
CA MET A 198 -1.48 -19.30 2.84
C MET A 198 -1.92 -19.92 1.50
N THR A 199 -1.03 -19.96 0.51
CA THR A 199 -1.35 -20.39 -0.85
C THR A 199 -1.47 -21.91 -0.92
N ASP A 200 -2.45 -22.41 -1.68
CA ASP A 200 -2.53 -23.81 -2.12
C ASP A 200 -2.19 -23.88 -3.61
N PHE A 201 -1.06 -24.48 -3.93
CA PHE A 201 -0.65 -24.74 -5.31
C PHE A 201 -1.41 -25.89 -5.97
N GLY A 202 -2.18 -26.66 -5.19
CA GLY A 202 -2.96 -27.79 -5.70
C GLY A 202 -3.81 -27.47 -6.94
N PRO A 203 -4.61 -26.39 -6.97
CA PRO A 203 -5.39 -26.02 -8.15
C PRO A 203 -4.56 -25.75 -9.40
N LEU A 204 -3.39 -25.13 -9.25
CA LEU A 204 -2.46 -24.88 -10.37
C LEU A 204 -1.82 -26.18 -10.87
N ILE A 205 -1.39 -27.06 -9.95
CA ILE A 205 -0.83 -28.38 -10.26
C ILE A 205 -1.88 -29.27 -10.93
N ALA A 206 -3.13 -29.23 -10.44
CA ALA A 206 -4.24 -30.01 -10.99
C ALA A 206 -4.62 -29.59 -12.41
N ASN A 207 -4.54 -28.29 -12.71
CA ASN A 207 -4.84 -27.74 -14.04
C ASN A 207 -3.80 -26.69 -14.49
N PRO A 208 -2.61 -27.12 -14.95
CA PRO A 208 -1.53 -26.19 -15.35
C PRO A 208 -1.90 -25.21 -16.47
N LYS A 209 -2.93 -25.51 -17.26
CA LYS A 209 -3.42 -24.58 -18.31
C LYS A 209 -3.88 -23.25 -17.77
N THR A 210 -4.31 -23.22 -16.50
CA THR A 210 -4.73 -21.99 -15.83
C THR A 210 -3.57 -21.02 -15.58
N ALA A 211 -2.31 -21.49 -15.67
CA ALA A 211 -1.13 -20.62 -15.67
C ALA A 211 -1.15 -19.58 -16.80
N LEU A 212 -1.74 -19.94 -17.96
CA LEU A 212 -1.88 -19.01 -19.09
C LEU A 212 -2.77 -17.80 -18.73
N LEU A 213 -3.75 -17.98 -17.84
CA LEU A 213 -4.61 -16.89 -17.38
C LEU A 213 -3.84 -15.91 -16.48
N GLY A 214 -3.00 -16.43 -15.59
CA GLY A 214 -2.08 -15.61 -14.77
C GLY A 214 -1.05 -14.90 -15.64
N GLY A 215 -0.48 -15.59 -16.64
CA GLY A 215 0.43 -14.99 -17.61
C GLY A 215 -0.23 -13.86 -18.42
N ALA A 216 -1.46 -14.06 -18.86
CA ALA A 216 -2.21 -13.05 -19.62
C ALA A 216 -2.57 -11.81 -18.75
N ALA A 217 -2.77 -11.97 -17.47
CA ALA A 217 -2.98 -10.83 -16.57
C ALA A 217 -1.73 -9.94 -16.47
N GLN A 218 -0.51 -10.45 -16.78
CA GLN A 218 0.69 -9.63 -16.85
C GLN A 218 0.67 -8.60 -18.00
N LEU A 219 -0.33 -8.66 -18.90
CA LEU A 219 -0.59 -7.57 -19.84
C LEU A 219 -0.74 -6.21 -19.14
N GLY A 220 -1.20 -6.19 -17.89
CA GLY A 220 -1.23 -4.99 -17.07
C GLY A 220 0.15 -4.35 -16.89
N ILE A 221 1.19 -5.16 -16.62
CA ILE A 221 2.57 -4.69 -16.44
C ILE A 221 3.09 -4.08 -17.75
N PHE A 222 2.98 -4.81 -18.85
CA PHE A 222 3.46 -4.34 -20.16
C PHE A 222 2.68 -3.14 -20.68
N PHE A 223 1.36 -3.10 -20.42
CA PHE A 223 0.55 -1.92 -20.73
C PHE A 223 0.99 -0.71 -19.93
N THR A 224 1.32 -0.88 -18.65
CA THR A 224 1.82 0.21 -17.79
C THR A 224 3.16 0.71 -18.31
N LEU A 225 4.08 -0.19 -18.70
CA LEU A 225 5.35 0.19 -19.29
C LEU A 225 5.17 1.06 -20.55
N PHE A 226 4.27 0.63 -21.44
CA PHE A 226 3.89 1.41 -22.62
C PHE A 226 3.21 2.74 -22.24
N GLY A 227 2.34 2.72 -21.22
CA GLY A 227 1.66 3.89 -20.70
C GLY A 227 2.64 4.95 -20.13
N VAL A 228 3.70 4.54 -19.43
CA VAL A 228 4.75 5.46 -18.98
C VAL A 228 5.48 6.08 -20.18
N ALA A 229 5.78 5.28 -21.22
CA ALA A 229 6.38 5.82 -22.44
C ALA A 229 5.47 6.87 -23.13
N LEU A 230 4.14 6.69 -23.08
CA LEU A 230 3.19 7.70 -23.54
C LEU A 230 3.13 8.94 -22.64
N MET A 231 3.28 8.76 -21.32
CA MET A 231 3.31 9.89 -20.37
C MET A 231 4.51 10.80 -20.63
N ASN A 232 5.65 10.27 -21.09
CA ASN A 232 6.82 11.06 -21.47
C ASN A 232 6.56 12.01 -22.67
N LEU A 233 5.41 11.89 -23.36
CA LEU A 233 4.98 12.87 -24.38
C LEU A 233 4.31 14.10 -23.75
N ILE A 234 3.98 14.05 -22.47
CA ILE A 234 3.34 15.15 -21.75
C ILE A 234 4.45 16.04 -21.15
N PRO A 235 4.48 17.34 -21.45
CA PRO A 235 5.49 18.24 -20.89
C PRO A 235 5.53 18.19 -19.36
N GLY A 236 6.71 18.00 -18.78
CA GLY A 236 6.91 17.91 -17.34
C GLY A 236 6.79 16.48 -16.78
N MET A 237 6.67 15.45 -17.63
CA MET A 237 6.73 14.05 -17.25
C MET A 237 7.89 13.38 -18.01
N ASP A 238 9.03 13.21 -17.33
CA ASP A 238 10.24 12.63 -17.87
C ASP A 238 10.68 11.43 -17.03
N TYR A 239 10.20 10.25 -17.39
CA TYR A 239 10.57 9.00 -16.73
C TYR A 239 11.67 8.28 -17.52
N ASN A 240 12.74 7.91 -16.83
CA ASN A 240 13.77 7.03 -17.39
C ASN A 240 13.28 5.55 -17.41
N MET A 241 14.06 4.67 -18.03
CA MET A 241 13.65 3.25 -18.18
C MET A 241 13.57 2.52 -16.82
N LEU A 242 14.44 2.85 -15.86
CA LEU A 242 14.40 2.27 -14.50
C LEU A 242 13.11 2.63 -13.78
N GLN A 243 12.74 3.90 -13.82
CA GLN A 243 11.47 4.41 -13.29
C GLN A 243 10.27 3.80 -14.01
N ALA A 244 10.34 3.68 -15.35
CA ALA A 244 9.29 3.06 -16.15
C ALA A 244 9.06 1.59 -15.76
N CYS A 245 10.13 0.81 -15.56
CA CYS A 245 10.05 -0.56 -15.07
C CYS A 245 9.48 -0.65 -13.65
N ALA A 246 9.90 0.26 -12.76
CA ALA A 246 9.39 0.32 -11.40
C ALA A 246 7.89 0.68 -11.34
N ILE A 247 7.45 1.63 -12.17
CA ILE A 247 6.02 1.98 -12.30
C ILE A 247 5.24 0.83 -12.95
N ALA A 248 5.81 0.17 -13.95
CA ALA A 248 5.14 -0.89 -14.70
C ALA A 248 4.66 -2.04 -13.82
N ILE A 249 5.41 -2.38 -12.77
CA ILE A 249 5.08 -3.49 -11.86
C ILE A 249 3.74 -3.30 -11.14
N ILE A 250 3.25 -2.05 -10.99
CA ILE A 250 1.93 -1.75 -10.42
C ILE A 250 0.83 -2.50 -11.18
N GLY A 251 0.99 -2.64 -12.50
CA GLY A 251 0.04 -3.35 -13.37
C GLY A 251 -0.13 -4.84 -13.05
N GLY A 252 0.78 -5.44 -12.28
CA GLY A 252 0.63 -6.81 -11.76
C GLY A 252 -0.31 -6.92 -10.56
N ALA A 253 -0.67 -5.79 -9.94
CA ALA A 253 -1.46 -5.72 -8.70
C ALA A 253 -0.83 -6.49 -7.53
N ASP A 254 0.48 -6.30 -7.36
CA ASP A 254 1.30 -6.96 -6.34
C ASP A 254 2.07 -5.90 -5.54
N GLY A 255 1.54 -5.56 -4.36
CA GLY A 255 2.12 -4.53 -3.49
C GLY A 255 3.55 -4.84 -3.04
N PRO A 256 3.82 -6.03 -2.47
CA PRO A 256 5.16 -6.43 -2.06
C PRO A 256 6.19 -6.41 -3.21
N THR A 257 5.84 -6.95 -4.38
CA THR A 257 6.71 -6.92 -5.56
C THR A 257 6.97 -5.49 -6.03
N SER A 258 5.95 -4.62 -5.94
CA SER A 258 6.09 -3.21 -6.33
C SER A 258 7.11 -2.46 -5.46
N ILE A 259 7.12 -2.72 -4.14
CA ILE A 259 8.14 -2.17 -3.23
C ILE A 259 9.52 -2.73 -3.56
N TYR A 260 9.63 -4.05 -3.77
CA TYR A 260 10.89 -4.70 -4.08
C TYR A 260 11.54 -4.15 -5.36
N VAL A 261 10.77 -4.03 -6.43
CA VAL A 261 11.28 -3.53 -7.72
C VAL A 261 11.60 -2.05 -7.65
N SER A 262 10.74 -1.24 -7.04
CA SER A 262 11.00 0.20 -6.92
C SER A 262 12.19 0.48 -5.99
N GLY A 263 12.38 -0.29 -4.92
CA GLY A 263 13.56 -0.19 -4.07
C GLY A 263 14.87 -0.44 -4.82
N LYS A 264 14.86 -1.36 -5.81
CA LYS A 264 16.02 -1.69 -6.63
C LYS A 264 16.25 -0.73 -7.82
N LEU A 265 15.17 -0.31 -8.49
CA LEU A 265 15.27 0.40 -9.77
C LEU A 265 15.01 1.90 -9.66
N ALA A 266 14.15 2.34 -8.74
CA ALA A 266 13.74 3.74 -8.57
C ALA A 266 13.33 4.04 -7.12
N PRO A 267 14.31 4.06 -6.17
CA PRO A 267 14.02 4.26 -4.75
C PRO A 267 13.28 5.57 -4.45
N GLU A 268 13.53 6.61 -5.23
CA GLU A 268 12.89 7.93 -5.13
C GLU A 268 11.37 7.87 -5.40
N MET A 269 10.92 6.90 -6.21
CA MET A 269 9.52 6.71 -6.57
C MET A 269 8.82 5.63 -5.73
N MET A 270 9.58 4.88 -4.92
CA MET A 270 9.05 3.73 -4.16
C MET A 270 7.82 4.10 -3.32
N ALA A 271 7.80 5.28 -2.72
CA ALA A 271 6.69 5.74 -1.90
C ALA A 271 5.37 5.83 -2.69
N VAL A 272 5.39 6.48 -3.85
CA VAL A 272 4.21 6.66 -4.71
C VAL A 272 3.77 5.33 -5.30
N ILE A 273 4.73 4.52 -5.77
CA ILE A 273 4.48 3.18 -6.33
C ILE A 273 3.85 2.27 -5.28
N ALA A 274 4.37 2.24 -4.05
CA ALA A 274 3.82 1.45 -2.95
C ALA A 274 2.38 1.87 -2.63
N VAL A 275 2.13 3.17 -2.49
CA VAL A 275 0.79 3.72 -2.23
C VAL A 275 -0.18 3.31 -3.33
N ALA A 276 0.19 3.48 -4.60
CA ALA A 276 -0.64 3.10 -5.75
C ALA A 276 -0.94 1.60 -5.72
N ALA A 277 0.09 0.75 -5.63
CA ALA A 277 -0.06 -0.70 -5.68
C ALA A 277 -0.94 -1.25 -4.55
N TYR A 278 -0.70 -0.82 -3.29
CA TYR A 278 -1.50 -1.28 -2.15
C TYR A 278 -2.93 -0.75 -2.18
N SER A 279 -3.13 0.52 -2.62
CA SER A 279 -4.47 1.08 -2.75
C SER A 279 -5.31 0.30 -3.78
N TYR A 280 -4.74 -0.05 -4.93
CA TYR A 280 -5.46 -0.83 -5.94
C TYR A 280 -5.69 -2.27 -5.50
N MET A 281 -4.72 -2.90 -4.88
CA MET A 281 -4.88 -4.24 -4.32
C MET A 281 -6.05 -4.28 -3.33
N ALA A 282 -6.18 -3.27 -2.48
CA ALA A 282 -7.28 -3.18 -1.53
C ALA A 282 -8.64 -2.89 -2.19
N LEU A 283 -8.65 -2.22 -3.35
CA LEU A 283 -9.87 -1.90 -4.11
C LEU A 283 -10.29 -2.99 -5.11
N VAL A 284 -9.57 -4.12 -5.19
CA VAL A 284 -9.92 -5.28 -6.03
C VAL A 284 -11.40 -5.66 -5.97
N PRO A 285 -12.03 -5.77 -4.76
CA PRO A 285 -13.44 -6.15 -4.66
C PRO A 285 -14.41 -5.15 -5.28
N MET A 286 -13.99 -3.91 -5.51
CA MET A 286 -14.79 -2.87 -6.13
C MET A 286 -14.55 -2.78 -7.64
N ILE A 287 -13.29 -2.93 -8.07
CA ILE A 287 -12.87 -2.70 -9.47
C ILE A 287 -13.19 -3.90 -10.36
N GLN A 288 -12.95 -5.14 -9.89
CA GLN A 288 -13.07 -6.33 -10.73
C GLN A 288 -14.50 -6.72 -11.13
N PRO A 289 -15.53 -6.68 -10.25
CA PRO A 289 -16.86 -7.15 -10.62
C PRO A 289 -17.49 -6.42 -11.81
N PRO A 290 -17.39 -5.08 -11.96
CA PRO A 290 -17.85 -4.39 -13.16
C PRO A 290 -17.15 -4.86 -14.44
N ILE A 291 -15.83 -5.10 -14.39
CA ILE A 291 -15.03 -5.55 -15.54
C ILE A 291 -15.46 -6.97 -15.93
N MET A 292 -15.64 -7.87 -14.97
CA MET A 292 -16.12 -9.22 -15.20
C MET A 292 -17.50 -9.21 -15.90
N LYS A 293 -18.45 -8.40 -15.39
CA LYS A 293 -19.79 -8.28 -15.92
C LYS A 293 -19.82 -7.65 -17.30
N LEU A 294 -18.93 -6.68 -17.57
CA LEU A 294 -18.80 -6.02 -18.88
C LEU A 294 -18.24 -6.94 -19.94
N LEU A 295 -17.22 -7.72 -19.62
CA LEU A 295 -16.49 -8.55 -20.58
C LEU A 295 -17.08 -9.95 -20.74
N THR A 296 -18.04 -10.37 -19.91
CA THR A 296 -18.65 -11.70 -19.99
C THR A 296 -20.16 -11.63 -20.11
N THR A 297 -20.71 -12.53 -20.93
CA THR A 297 -22.15 -12.73 -21.02
C THR A 297 -22.67 -13.55 -19.83
N LYS A 298 -23.98 -13.44 -19.53
CA LYS A 298 -24.60 -14.25 -18.47
C LYS A 298 -24.42 -15.74 -18.72
N LYS A 299 -24.48 -16.18 -20.00
CA LYS A 299 -24.27 -17.59 -20.39
C LYS A 299 -22.84 -18.07 -20.04
N GLU A 300 -21.85 -17.24 -20.26
CA GLU A 300 -20.45 -17.55 -19.93
C GLU A 300 -20.24 -17.62 -18.40
N ARG A 301 -20.87 -16.73 -17.63
CA ARG A 301 -20.77 -16.74 -16.17
C ARG A 301 -21.44 -17.94 -15.50
N LEU A 302 -22.41 -18.54 -16.18
CA LEU A 302 -23.10 -19.76 -15.72
C LEU A 302 -22.35 -21.06 -16.05
N ILE A 303 -21.20 -21.01 -16.75
CA ILE A 303 -20.40 -22.20 -17.02
C ILE A 303 -19.92 -22.81 -15.70
N LYS A 304 -20.35 -24.05 -15.42
CA LYS A 304 -19.91 -24.85 -14.28
C LYS A 304 -18.59 -25.51 -14.58
N MET A 305 -17.64 -25.40 -13.66
CA MET A 305 -16.34 -26.04 -13.77
C MET A 305 -16.40 -27.46 -13.19
N GLU A 306 -15.73 -28.41 -13.87
CA GLU A 306 -15.62 -29.77 -13.36
C GLU A 306 -14.67 -29.81 -12.16
N GLN A 307 -14.87 -30.77 -11.25
CA GLN A 307 -14.01 -30.99 -10.11
C GLN A 307 -12.53 -31.18 -10.56
N LEU A 308 -11.61 -30.53 -9.88
CA LEU A 308 -10.21 -30.72 -10.12
C LEU A 308 -9.74 -32.11 -9.70
N ARG A 309 -8.72 -32.65 -10.38
CA ARG A 309 -8.08 -33.88 -9.93
C ARG A 309 -7.48 -33.74 -8.53
N GLU A 310 -7.44 -34.79 -7.77
CA GLU A 310 -6.69 -34.81 -6.51
C GLU A 310 -5.19 -34.70 -6.80
N VAL A 311 -4.51 -33.88 -6.03
CA VAL A 311 -3.05 -33.68 -6.08
C VAL A 311 -2.42 -34.36 -4.89
N SER A 312 -1.43 -35.22 -5.16
CA SER A 312 -0.73 -35.96 -4.10
C SER A 312 0.08 -35.03 -3.19
N LYS A 313 0.30 -35.45 -1.95
CA LYS A 313 1.13 -34.70 -1.00
C LYS A 313 2.55 -34.47 -1.53
N THR A 314 3.11 -35.47 -2.21
CA THR A 314 4.45 -35.38 -2.81
C THR A 314 4.51 -34.30 -3.90
N GLU A 315 3.50 -34.24 -4.79
CA GLU A 315 3.43 -33.15 -5.80
C GLU A 315 3.39 -31.77 -5.14
N LYS A 316 2.60 -31.60 -4.08
CA LYS A 316 2.49 -30.31 -3.35
C LYS A 316 3.80 -29.90 -2.67
N ILE A 317 4.56 -30.85 -2.11
CA ILE A 317 5.85 -30.59 -1.47
C ILE A 317 6.94 -30.29 -2.51
N LEU A 318 6.96 -31.02 -3.63
CA LEU A 318 8.00 -30.86 -4.65
C LEU A 318 7.81 -29.62 -5.51
N PHE A 319 6.56 -29.20 -5.76
CA PHE A 319 6.26 -28.08 -6.66
C PHE A 319 6.99 -26.77 -6.27
N PRO A 320 6.92 -26.25 -5.03
CA PRO A 320 7.63 -25.04 -4.64
C PRO A 320 9.14 -25.17 -4.74
N LEU A 321 9.72 -26.35 -4.48
CA LEU A 321 11.16 -26.61 -4.62
C LEU A 321 11.58 -26.59 -6.10
N VAL A 322 10.82 -27.23 -6.98
CA VAL A 322 11.08 -27.23 -8.42
C VAL A 322 10.96 -25.80 -8.98
N LEU A 323 9.92 -25.05 -8.57
CA LEU A 323 9.76 -23.65 -8.93
C LEU A 323 10.97 -22.82 -8.52
N LEU A 324 11.45 -23.00 -7.28
CA LEU A 324 12.62 -22.28 -6.76
C LEU A 324 13.87 -22.63 -7.58
N VAL A 325 14.14 -23.91 -7.82
CA VAL A 325 15.32 -24.35 -8.59
C VAL A 325 15.30 -23.78 -10.00
N ILE A 326 14.14 -23.82 -10.70
CA ILE A 326 13.99 -23.24 -12.04
C ILE A 326 14.27 -21.72 -11.98
N THR A 327 13.72 -21.03 -10.98
CA THR A 327 13.94 -19.59 -10.83
C THR A 327 15.42 -19.26 -10.59
N LEU A 328 16.10 -20.01 -9.72
CA LEU A 328 17.54 -19.83 -9.45
C LEU A 328 18.39 -20.03 -10.70
N LEU A 329 18.03 -20.99 -11.55
CA LEU A 329 18.80 -21.30 -12.77
C LEU A 329 18.62 -20.27 -13.88
N PHE A 330 17.40 -19.74 -14.06
CA PHE A 330 17.07 -18.90 -15.20
C PHE A 330 16.95 -17.43 -14.87
N LEU A 331 16.58 -17.09 -13.62
CA LEU A 331 16.29 -15.70 -13.23
C LEU A 331 16.64 -15.42 -11.77
N PRO A 332 17.95 -15.42 -11.42
CA PRO A 332 18.42 -15.22 -10.04
C PRO A 332 17.82 -13.98 -9.34
N PRO A 333 17.61 -12.81 -9.99
CA PRO A 333 17.02 -11.63 -9.33
C PRO A 333 15.58 -11.80 -8.84
N ALA A 334 14.82 -12.80 -9.34
CA ALA A 334 13.50 -13.16 -8.82
C ALA A 334 13.58 -14.07 -7.57
N ALA A 335 14.76 -14.61 -7.25
CA ALA A 335 14.95 -15.57 -6.17
C ALA A 335 14.48 -15.08 -4.78
N PRO A 336 14.69 -13.81 -4.38
CA PRO A 336 14.20 -13.35 -3.08
C PRO A 336 12.67 -13.48 -2.94
N LEU A 337 11.91 -13.09 -3.96
CA LEU A 337 10.45 -13.17 -3.97
C LEU A 337 9.97 -14.63 -4.06
N ILE A 338 10.41 -15.34 -5.09
CA ILE A 338 10.01 -16.74 -5.33
C ILE A 338 10.54 -17.65 -4.22
N GLY A 339 11.73 -17.38 -3.68
CA GLY A 339 12.31 -18.14 -2.57
C GLY A 339 11.46 -18.05 -1.31
N MET A 340 11.03 -16.85 -0.93
CA MET A 340 10.16 -16.68 0.23
C MET A 340 8.77 -17.28 0.01
N LEU A 341 8.19 -17.13 -1.18
CA LEU A 341 6.93 -17.79 -1.56
C LEU A 341 7.05 -19.30 -1.46
N ALA A 342 8.10 -19.88 -2.05
CA ALA A 342 8.37 -21.30 -2.04
C ALA A 342 8.61 -21.82 -0.63
N PHE A 343 9.40 -21.12 0.18
CA PHE A 343 9.69 -21.49 1.57
C PHE A 343 8.42 -21.50 2.43
N GLY A 344 7.59 -20.48 2.36
CA GLY A 344 6.32 -20.42 3.08
C GLY A 344 5.41 -21.59 2.71
N ASN A 345 5.27 -21.88 1.42
CA ASN A 345 4.45 -22.99 0.95
C ASN A 345 5.03 -24.35 1.34
N PHE A 346 6.35 -24.53 1.23
CA PHE A 346 7.03 -25.74 1.63
C PHE A 346 6.80 -26.09 3.10
N ILE A 347 6.92 -25.12 4.01
CA ILE A 347 6.63 -25.28 5.45
C ILE A 347 5.19 -25.78 5.64
N LYS A 348 4.24 -25.21 4.92
CA LYS A 348 2.83 -25.60 5.01
C LYS A 348 2.62 -27.04 4.57
N GLU A 349 3.14 -27.42 3.39
CA GLU A 349 2.86 -28.72 2.78
C GLU A 349 3.60 -29.88 3.46
N LEU A 350 4.74 -29.62 4.15
CA LEU A 350 5.43 -30.62 4.95
C LEU A 350 4.52 -31.22 6.04
N GLY A 351 3.77 -30.36 6.75
CA GLY A 351 2.90 -30.77 7.85
C GLY A 351 3.63 -31.15 9.16
N THR A 352 4.95 -31.32 9.16
CA THR A 352 5.75 -31.66 10.35
C THR A 352 5.99 -30.47 11.27
N VAL A 353 5.92 -29.25 10.72
CA VAL A 353 6.15 -27.98 11.41
C VAL A 353 4.89 -27.10 11.42
N GLU A 354 3.74 -27.72 11.70
CA GLU A 354 2.43 -27.06 11.63
C GLU A 354 2.35 -25.80 12.49
N ARG A 355 2.98 -25.79 13.67
CA ARG A 355 3.02 -24.61 14.54
C ARG A 355 3.72 -23.43 13.86
N LEU A 356 4.86 -23.69 13.19
CA LEU A 356 5.58 -22.66 12.45
C LEU A 356 4.77 -22.15 11.27
N SER A 357 4.16 -23.05 10.52
CA SER A 357 3.26 -22.71 9.40
C SER A 357 2.11 -21.80 9.84
N LYS A 358 1.44 -22.13 10.96
CA LYS A 358 0.35 -21.32 11.53
C LYS A 358 0.84 -19.93 11.96
N THR A 359 2.00 -19.84 12.63
CA THR A 359 2.60 -18.56 13.01
C THR A 359 2.88 -17.68 11.79
N VAL A 360 3.42 -18.26 10.73
CA VAL A 360 3.69 -17.52 9.48
C VAL A 360 2.39 -17.04 8.82
N GLN A 361 1.35 -17.87 8.79
CA GLN A 361 0.06 -17.56 8.14
C GLN A 361 -0.76 -16.50 8.90
N ASN A 362 -0.62 -16.42 10.21
CA ASN A 362 -1.49 -15.58 11.06
C ASN A 362 -0.68 -14.47 11.75
N GLU A 363 0.07 -14.80 12.81
CA GLU A 363 0.68 -13.79 13.67
C GLU A 363 1.72 -12.95 12.94
N MET A 364 2.64 -13.59 12.22
CA MET A 364 3.66 -12.88 11.46
C MET A 364 3.03 -12.03 10.35
N MET A 365 2.10 -12.61 9.57
CA MET A 365 1.41 -11.87 8.51
C MET A 365 0.67 -10.65 9.07
N ASN A 366 -0.02 -10.78 10.20
CA ASN A 366 -0.76 -9.68 10.81
C ASN A 366 0.19 -8.57 11.28
N ILE A 367 1.27 -8.93 12.00
CA ILE A 367 2.25 -7.95 12.51
C ILE A 367 2.93 -7.22 11.34
N VAL A 368 3.43 -7.98 10.37
CA VAL A 368 4.13 -7.40 9.21
C VAL A 368 3.19 -6.56 8.36
N SER A 369 1.94 -6.99 8.16
CA SER A 369 0.93 -6.20 7.43
C SER A 369 0.63 -4.87 8.11
N ILE A 370 0.53 -4.83 9.45
CA ILE A 370 0.32 -3.60 10.20
C ILE A 370 1.51 -2.64 10.00
N LEU A 371 2.74 -3.14 10.24
CA LEU A 371 3.94 -2.32 10.17
C LEU A 371 4.20 -1.82 8.74
N LEU A 372 4.06 -2.71 7.75
CA LEU A 372 4.21 -2.36 6.34
C LEU A 372 3.18 -1.31 5.92
N SER A 373 1.91 -1.52 6.27
CA SER A 373 0.83 -0.61 5.90
C SER A 373 0.95 0.76 6.58
N LEU A 374 1.36 0.81 7.86
CA LEU A 374 1.69 2.08 8.53
C LEU A 374 2.85 2.79 7.84
N GLY A 375 3.90 2.04 7.49
CA GLY A 375 5.06 2.57 6.76
C GLY A 375 4.69 3.08 5.36
N VAL A 376 3.84 2.39 4.61
CA VAL A 376 3.31 2.86 3.33
C VAL A 376 2.45 4.11 3.53
N GLY A 377 1.55 4.11 4.52
CA GLY A 377 0.71 5.26 4.85
C GLY A 377 1.51 6.49 5.24
N SER A 378 2.67 6.31 5.90
CA SER A 378 3.59 7.41 6.25
C SER A 378 4.18 8.13 5.04
N GLN A 379 4.17 7.50 3.87
CA GLN A 379 4.64 8.10 2.63
C GLN A 379 3.56 8.92 1.91
N MET A 380 2.31 8.89 2.39
CA MET A 380 1.21 9.67 1.83
C MET A 380 1.24 11.11 2.34
N THR A 381 2.28 11.84 1.95
CA THR A 381 2.42 13.28 2.25
C THR A 381 2.07 14.13 1.02
N PRO A 382 1.67 15.41 1.18
CA PRO A 382 1.34 16.29 0.07
C PRO A 382 2.47 16.38 -0.96
N GLU A 383 3.72 16.46 -0.48
CA GLU A 383 4.93 16.62 -1.29
C GLU A 383 5.14 15.44 -2.24
N LYS A 384 4.73 14.24 -1.84
CA LYS A 384 4.90 13.01 -2.62
C LYS A 384 3.69 12.70 -3.49
N ILE A 385 2.48 12.94 -2.99
CA ILE A 385 1.24 12.48 -3.64
C ILE A 385 0.62 13.54 -4.55
N MET A 386 0.71 14.83 -4.21
CA MET A 386 0.04 15.90 -4.95
C MET A 386 0.85 16.44 -6.14
N ARG A 387 1.93 15.76 -6.54
CA ARG A 387 2.66 16.07 -7.77
C ARG A 387 1.89 15.56 -8.99
N ALA A 388 1.99 16.26 -10.12
CA ALA A 388 1.36 15.82 -11.37
C ALA A 388 1.86 14.43 -11.81
N GLU A 389 3.16 14.16 -11.67
CA GLU A 389 3.80 12.87 -11.91
C GLU A 389 3.16 11.75 -11.07
N SER A 390 3.01 11.98 -9.76
CA SER A 390 2.41 11.01 -8.84
C SER A 390 0.95 10.72 -9.16
N LEU A 391 0.18 11.76 -9.47
CA LEU A 391 -1.22 11.61 -9.90
C LEU A 391 -1.31 10.84 -11.22
N GLY A 392 -0.38 11.08 -12.15
CA GLY A 392 -0.28 10.33 -13.41
C GLY A 392 -0.03 8.85 -13.16
N ILE A 393 0.90 8.50 -12.27
CA ILE A 393 1.19 7.11 -11.88
C ILE A 393 -0.04 6.45 -11.26
N ILE A 394 -0.74 7.16 -10.38
CA ILE A 394 -1.97 6.68 -9.75
C ILE A 394 -3.04 6.38 -10.81
N VAL A 395 -3.31 7.28 -11.74
CA VAL A 395 -4.31 7.06 -12.80
C VAL A 395 -3.89 5.92 -13.72
N LEU A 396 -2.62 5.87 -14.13
CA LEU A 396 -2.08 4.82 -14.99
C LEU A 396 -2.18 3.45 -14.32
N GLY A 397 -1.86 3.35 -13.03
CA GLY A 397 -1.97 2.11 -12.26
C GLY A 397 -3.41 1.58 -12.19
N LEU A 398 -4.41 2.47 -12.03
CA LEU A 398 -5.82 2.07 -12.07
C LEU A 398 -6.21 1.47 -13.44
N VAL A 399 -5.82 2.14 -14.53
CA VAL A 399 -6.08 1.67 -15.90
C VAL A 399 -5.36 0.34 -16.15
N ALA A 400 -4.12 0.22 -15.71
CA ALA A 400 -3.33 -1.01 -15.82
C ALA A 400 -4.00 -2.19 -15.10
N PHE A 401 -4.53 -1.97 -13.90
CA PHE A 401 -5.25 -3.00 -13.15
C PHE A 401 -6.53 -3.47 -13.86
N ILE A 402 -7.27 -2.54 -14.47
CA ILE A 402 -8.43 -2.85 -15.31
C ILE A 402 -8.00 -3.74 -16.48
N ILE A 403 -6.91 -3.39 -17.16
CA ILE A 403 -6.37 -4.14 -18.32
C ILE A 403 -5.84 -5.51 -17.90
N ALA A 404 -5.16 -5.61 -16.75
CA ALA A 404 -4.71 -6.89 -16.20
C ALA A 404 -5.89 -7.86 -15.99
N SER A 405 -6.94 -7.37 -15.33
CA SER A 405 -8.16 -8.15 -15.09
C SER A 405 -8.85 -8.54 -16.41
N ALA A 406 -8.93 -7.61 -17.36
CA ALA A 406 -9.49 -7.85 -18.69
C ALA A 406 -8.66 -8.87 -19.47
N GLY A 407 -7.34 -8.79 -19.43
CA GLY A 407 -6.41 -9.70 -20.10
C GLY A 407 -6.63 -11.15 -19.72
N GLY A 408 -6.75 -11.41 -18.42
CA GLY A 408 -7.04 -12.77 -17.94
C GLY A 408 -8.41 -13.29 -18.40
N ILE A 409 -9.47 -12.45 -18.37
CA ILE A 409 -10.80 -12.82 -18.86
C ILE A 409 -10.78 -13.10 -20.36
N LEU A 410 -10.16 -12.24 -21.14
CA LEU A 410 -10.06 -12.38 -22.60
C LEU A 410 -9.27 -13.63 -22.97
N MET A 411 -8.18 -13.93 -22.25
CA MET A 411 -7.43 -15.18 -22.44
C MET A 411 -8.31 -16.41 -22.14
N ALA A 412 -9.12 -16.39 -21.10
CA ALA A 412 -10.04 -17.48 -20.81
C ALA A 412 -11.07 -17.66 -21.94
N LYS A 413 -11.57 -16.58 -22.53
CA LYS A 413 -12.46 -16.62 -23.69
C LYS A 413 -11.73 -17.16 -24.93
N LEU A 414 -10.49 -16.73 -25.17
CA LEU A 414 -9.66 -17.22 -26.25
C LEU A 414 -9.41 -18.74 -26.11
N MET A 415 -9.04 -19.18 -24.90
CA MET A 415 -8.87 -20.61 -24.60
C MET A 415 -10.14 -21.42 -24.89
N ASN A 416 -11.32 -20.85 -24.59
CA ASN A 416 -12.61 -21.48 -24.84
C ASN A 416 -12.93 -21.73 -26.33
N LEU A 417 -12.21 -21.09 -27.26
CA LEU A 417 -12.32 -21.40 -28.71
C LEU A 417 -11.68 -22.74 -29.01
N PHE A 418 -10.64 -23.14 -28.30
CA PHE A 418 -9.86 -24.36 -28.55
C PHE A 418 -10.17 -25.50 -27.58
N LEU A 419 -10.78 -25.19 -26.42
CA LEU A 419 -11.08 -26.19 -25.40
C LEU A 419 -12.39 -26.93 -25.69
N LYS A 420 -12.35 -28.26 -25.66
CA LYS A 420 -13.55 -29.11 -25.72
C LYS A 420 -14.46 -28.89 -24.51
N LYS A 421 -13.87 -28.74 -23.32
CA LYS A 421 -14.56 -28.41 -22.06
C LYS A 421 -14.29 -26.94 -21.75
N LYS A 422 -15.36 -26.15 -21.78
CA LYS A 422 -15.24 -24.69 -21.57
C LYS A 422 -14.95 -24.38 -20.12
N ILE A 423 -14.12 -23.39 -19.89
CA ILE A 423 -13.84 -22.79 -18.56
C ILE A 423 -14.68 -21.54 -18.36
N ASN A 424 -15.04 -21.25 -17.13
CA ASN A 424 -15.76 -20.02 -16.81
C ASN A 424 -14.80 -18.82 -16.92
N PRO A 425 -15.03 -17.85 -17.85
CA PRO A 425 -14.07 -16.80 -18.13
C PRO A 425 -13.79 -15.88 -16.94
N ILE A 426 -14.72 -15.76 -15.97
CA ILE A 426 -14.50 -14.88 -14.80
C ILE A 426 -13.32 -15.34 -13.93
N ILE A 427 -12.92 -16.63 -13.95
CA ILE A 427 -11.73 -17.07 -13.21
C ILE A 427 -10.45 -16.43 -13.78
N GLY A 428 -10.45 -15.99 -15.04
CA GLY A 428 -9.32 -15.29 -15.64
C GLY A 428 -8.99 -13.97 -14.96
N SER A 429 -9.98 -13.25 -14.44
CA SER A 429 -9.73 -12.01 -13.67
C SER A 429 -8.91 -12.25 -12.40
N ALA A 430 -8.93 -13.49 -11.87
CA ALA A 430 -8.11 -13.86 -10.73
C ALA A 430 -6.61 -13.98 -11.07
N GLY A 431 -6.24 -13.89 -12.35
CA GLY A 431 -4.84 -13.92 -12.80
C GLY A 431 -3.98 -12.73 -12.32
N VAL A 432 -4.58 -11.70 -11.75
CA VAL A 432 -3.84 -10.63 -11.05
C VAL A 432 -3.26 -11.15 -9.73
N SER A 433 -2.14 -10.59 -9.28
CA SER A 433 -1.37 -11.12 -8.13
C SER A 433 -1.98 -10.85 -6.74
N ALA A 434 -3.17 -10.28 -6.65
CA ALA A 434 -3.86 -10.02 -5.39
C ALA A 434 -4.40 -11.33 -4.76
N VAL A 435 -3.53 -12.09 -4.11
CA VAL A 435 -3.86 -13.40 -3.49
C VAL A 435 -4.30 -13.23 -2.04
N PRO A 436 -5.35 -13.92 -1.59
CA PRO A 436 -6.36 -14.71 -2.34
C PRO A 436 -7.57 -13.88 -2.77
N MET A 437 -7.50 -12.56 -2.72
CA MET A 437 -8.63 -11.64 -2.91
C MET A 437 -9.27 -11.78 -4.28
N ALA A 438 -8.49 -11.73 -5.35
CA ALA A 438 -9.03 -11.80 -6.71
C ALA A 438 -9.78 -13.11 -6.97
N ALA A 439 -9.29 -14.23 -6.43
CA ALA A 439 -9.99 -15.50 -6.50
C ALA A 439 -11.32 -15.49 -5.73
N ARG A 440 -11.36 -14.87 -4.55
CA ARG A 440 -12.60 -14.71 -3.76
C ARG A 440 -13.62 -13.83 -4.48
N VAL A 441 -13.16 -12.75 -5.15
CA VAL A 441 -14.03 -11.86 -5.92
C VAL A 441 -14.62 -12.59 -7.13
N SER A 442 -13.81 -13.38 -7.86
CA SER A 442 -14.30 -14.22 -8.95
C SER A 442 -15.35 -15.22 -8.48
N ASN A 443 -15.10 -15.88 -7.34
CA ASN A 443 -16.07 -16.80 -6.74
C ASN A 443 -17.35 -16.09 -6.32
N LYS A 444 -17.26 -14.90 -5.71
CA LYS A 444 -18.43 -14.11 -5.31
C LYS A 444 -19.32 -13.78 -6.50
N VAL A 445 -18.72 -13.30 -7.60
CA VAL A 445 -19.47 -12.99 -8.83
C VAL A 445 -20.10 -14.24 -9.44
N GLY A 446 -19.41 -15.39 -9.39
CA GLY A 446 -19.99 -16.68 -9.80
C GLY A 446 -21.20 -17.09 -8.99
N LEU A 447 -21.15 -16.98 -7.67
CA LEU A 447 -22.24 -17.28 -6.75
C LEU A 447 -23.42 -16.29 -6.85
N GLU A 448 -23.18 -15.03 -7.25
CA GLU A 448 -24.24 -14.06 -7.53
C GLU A 448 -25.09 -14.48 -8.76
N GLU A 449 -24.50 -15.16 -9.74
CA GLU A 449 -25.20 -15.63 -10.94
C GLU A 449 -25.84 -17.02 -10.74
N ASP A 450 -25.15 -17.94 -10.06
CA ASP A 450 -25.62 -19.28 -9.70
C ASP A 450 -25.06 -19.68 -8.32
N PRO A 451 -25.88 -19.76 -7.26
CA PRO A 451 -25.44 -20.13 -5.91
C PRO A 451 -24.76 -21.50 -5.79
N SER A 452 -24.91 -22.36 -6.81
CA SER A 452 -24.26 -23.68 -6.86
C SER A 452 -22.92 -23.68 -7.60
N ASN A 453 -22.49 -22.55 -8.19
CA ASN A 453 -21.28 -22.45 -9.01
C ASN A 453 -20.09 -21.96 -8.20
N PHE A 454 -19.43 -22.86 -7.49
CA PHE A 454 -18.26 -22.58 -6.68
C PHE A 454 -16.98 -22.52 -7.55
N LEU A 455 -16.50 -21.32 -7.81
CA LEU A 455 -15.33 -21.09 -8.66
C LEU A 455 -14.01 -20.89 -7.89
N LEU A 456 -14.04 -20.86 -6.55
CA LEU A 456 -12.88 -20.49 -5.74
C LEU A 456 -11.63 -21.32 -6.07
N MET A 457 -11.74 -22.64 -6.04
CA MET A 457 -10.62 -23.52 -6.32
C MET A 457 -10.09 -23.37 -7.74
N HIS A 458 -10.96 -23.11 -8.71
CA HIS A 458 -10.58 -22.88 -10.10
C HIS A 458 -9.91 -21.51 -10.30
N ALA A 459 -10.34 -20.49 -9.56
CA ALA A 459 -9.78 -19.14 -9.59
C ALA A 459 -8.42 -19.05 -8.86
N MET A 460 -8.17 -19.94 -7.89
CA MET A 460 -6.89 -19.99 -7.19
C MET A 460 -5.71 -20.35 -8.12
N GLY A 461 -5.93 -21.22 -9.13
CA GLY A 461 -4.89 -21.58 -10.09
C GLY A 461 -4.33 -20.36 -10.84
N PRO A 462 -5.15 -19.59 -11.56
CA PRO A 462 -4.73 -18.34 -12.19
C PRO A 462 -4.15 -17.33 -11.20
N ASN A 463 -4.71 -17.22 -10.00
CA ASN A 463 -4.30 -16.26 -9.00
C ASN A 463 -2.86 -16.50 -8.52
N VAL A 464 -2.53 -17.74 -8.23
CA VAL A 464 -1.17 -18.16 -7.87
C VAL A 464 -0.20 -17.98 -9.03
N ALA A 465 -0.64 -18.34 -10.25
CA ALA A 465 0.16 -18.14 -11.45
C ALA A 465 0.44 -16.64 -11.71
N GLY A 466 -0.48 -15.77 -11.34
CA GLY A 466 -0.28 -14.32 -11.38
C GLY A 466 0.88 -13.87 -10.50
N VAL A 467 0.93 -14.30 -9.23
CA VAL A 467 2.03 -13.94 -8.31
C VAL A 467 3.38 -14.40 -8.86
N ILE A 468 3.45 -15.64 -9.34
CA ILE A 468 4.67 -16.17 -9.96
C ILE A 468 5.03 -15.31 -11.19
N GLY A 469 4.04 -14.96 -12.03
CA GLY A 469 4.23 -14.13 -13.21
C GLY A 469 4.76 -12.74 -12.90
N THR A 470 4.22 -12.07 -11.88
CA THR A 470 4.68 -10.74 -11.44
C THR A 470 6.09 -10.81 -10.86
N ALA A 471 6.41 -11.83 -10.05
CA ALA A 471 7.77 -12.03 -9.52
C ALA A 471 8.79 -12.33 -10.63
N ILE A 472 8.39 -13.07 -11.68
CA ILE A 472 9.23 -13.29 -12.87
C ILE A 472 9.43 -11.97 -13.63
N ALA A 473 8.36 -11.18 -13.86
CA ALA A 473 8.49 -9.88 -14.53
C ALA A 473 9.41 -8.94 -13.74
N ALA A 474 9.30 -8.91 -12.41
CA ALA A 474 10.20 -8.19 -11.52
C ALA A 474 11.66 -8.62 -11.70
N GLY A 475 11.90 -9.92 -11.69
CA GLY A 475 13.23 -10.48 -11.91
C GLY A 475 13.82 -10.11 -13.27
N VAL A 476 13.00 -10.13 -14.34
CA VAL A 476 13.42 -9.71 -15.69
C VAL A 476 13.81 -8.24 -15.69
N PHE A 477 13.00 -7.35 -15.10
CA PHE A 477 13.32 -5.91 -15.05
C PHE A 477 14.61 -5.65 -14.28
N ILE A 478 14.78 -6.29 -13.14
CA ILE A 478 16.00 -6.14 -12.33
C ILE A 478 17.21 -6.76 -13.04
N SER A 479 17.07 -7.92 -13.68
CA SER A 479 18.16 -8.55 -14.43
C SER A 479 18.61 -7.72 -15.63
N THR A 480 17.70 -6.98 -16.26
CA THR A 480 17.98 -6.22 -17.49
C THR A 480 18.52 -4.83 -17.19
N TYR A 481 18.03 -4.19 -16.11
CA TYR A 481 18.28 -2.78 -15.84
C TYR A 481 18.88 -2.49 -14.45
N GLY A 482 18.95 -3.48 -13.53
CA GLY A 482 19.39 -3.29 -12.15
C GLY A 482 20.92 -3.39 -11.95
N HIS A 483 21.72 -3.08 -12.96
CA HIS A 483 23.21 -3.11 -12.91
C HIS A 483 23.81 -1.76 -12.66
#